data_d94d376dcd1af3f905f6d94682da157a
#
_entry.id   d94d376dcd1af3f905f6d94682da157a
#
_cell.length_a   1.000
_cell.length_b   1.000
_cell.length_c   1.000
_cell.angle_alpha   90.00
_cell.angle_beta   90.00
_cell.angle_gamma   90.00
#
_symmetry.space_group_name_H-M   'P 1'
#
loop_
_entity.id
_entity.type
_entity.pdbx_description
1 polymer ?
#
loop_
_entity_poly.entity_id
_entity_poly.type
_entity_poly.pdbx_seq_one_letter_code
_entity_poly.pdbx_strand_id
1 'polypeptide(L)'
;MNSTDGTLPFMPSASEYILDNFEQADRIAMLMLKRDFGETVQRITSAEKAASPEFQSWLRYKNASGSDIYIGMNPLKKDASTRTKEDIESIKHVFLDLDQGGSEALETIKNSGAVPKPNYVLNSSPEKYQIVWKVDGMNLEEAEGLLHAMARKFGGDPAATDATRVLRVPGFANKKYEASFYVQARRESTETYHLRDFKLHIDSQDSPCYNYNNRAKRESSPRTNLSQSEHDWAFAKRALARGDDPEEVIMRIAQNRAGEKADPQYYARLTVTKAQGELRRIATFGSNDSQLPEGDQPEEGRREIP
;
A
#
# COMPACT_ATOMS: atom_id res chain seq x y z
N MET A 1 45.04 12.06 -1.20
CA MET A 1 44.48 11.91 -2.56
C MET A 1 43.28 10.96 -2.42
N ASN A 2 42.10 11.51 -2.23
CA ASN A 2 40.86 10.71 -2.16
C ASN A 2 40.31 10.62 -3.58
N SER A 3 40.46 9.46 -4.18
CA SER A 3 39.78 9.11 -5.44
C SER A 3 38.28 9.00 -5.14
N THR A 4 37.53 10.06 -5.40
CA THR A 4 36.07 9.94 -5.54
C THR A 4 35.85 9.19 -6.84
N ASP A 5 35.58 7.90 -6.73
CA ASP A 5 35.08 7.10 -7.84
C ASP A 5 33.78 7.72 -8.33
N GLY A 6 33.89 8.43 -9.48
CA GLY A 6 32.82 9.21 -10.07
C GLY A 6 31.78 8.35 -10.82
N THR A 7 31.50 7.14 -10.33
CA THR A 7 30.45 6.31 -10.86
C THR A 7 29.10 6.96 -10.57
N LEU A 8 28.41 7.41 -11.64
CA LEU A 8 27.05 7.94 -11.50
C LEU A 8 26.16 6.91 -10.77
N PRO A 9 25.29 7.35 -9.87
CA PRO A 9 24.43 6.42 -9.13
C PRO A 9 23.55 5.64 -10.10
N PHE A 10 23.50 4.32 -9.88
CA PHE A 10 22.67 3.43 -10.70
C PHE A 10 21.18 3.76 -10.49
N MET A 11 20.51 4.14 -11.56
CA MET A 11 19.09 4.46 -11.60
C MET A 11 18.37 3.34 -12.35
N PRO A 12 17.72 2.41 -11.62
CA PRO A 12 17.09 1.26 -12.25
C PRO A 12 15.80 1.63 -12.98
N SER A 13 15.50 0.91 -14.05
CA SER A 13 14.16 0.83 -14.62
C SER A 13 13.19 0.15 -13.61
N ALA A 14 11.89 0.24 -13.87
CA ALA A 14 10.89 -0.45 -13.06
C ALA A 14 11.12 -1.97 -12.98
N SER A 15 11.47 -2.61 -14.10
CA SER A 15 11.77 -4.05 -14.14
C SER A 15 13.00 -4.41 -13.33
N GLU A 16 14.09 -3.65 -13.49
CA GLU A 16 15.32 -3.86 -12.72
C GLU A 16 15.09 -3.64 -11.22
N TYR A 17 14.31 -2.60 -10.85
CA TYR A 17 13.92 -2.34 -9.47
C TYR A 17 13.15 -3.53 -8.86
N ILE A 18 12.19 -4.10 -9.60
CA ILE A 18 11.42 -5.26 -9.14
C ILE A 18 12.33 -6.48 -8.95
N LEU A 19 13.13 -6.83 -9.96
CA LEU A 19 13.99 -8.02 -9.93
C LEU A 19 15.18 -7.90 -8.97
N ASP A 20 15.58 -6.69 -8.62
CA ASP A 20 16.59 -6.49 -7.58
C ASP A 20 16.00 -6.62 -6.16
N ASN A 21 14.73 -6.31 -5.98
CA ASN A 21 14.09 -6.36 -4.66
C ASN A 21 13.40 -7.69 -4.33
N PHE A 22 13.06 -8.50 -5.35
CA PHE A 22 12.31 -9.74 -5.18
C PHE A 22 12.92 -10.89 -5.97
N GLU A 23 12.79 -12.09 -5.46
CA GLU A 23 13.09 -13.30 -6.24
C GLU A 23 12.02 -13.46 -7.34
N GLN A 24 12.39 -14.08 -8.47
CA GLN A 24 11.49 -14.22 -9.62
C GLN A 24 10.14 -14.86 -9.27
N ALA A 25 10.15 -15.84 -8.37
CA ALA A 25 8.95 -16.56 -7.94
C ALA A 25 8.14 -15.84 -6.84
N ASP A 26 8.69 -14.81 -6.20
CA ASP A 26 7.99 -14.06 -5.15
C ASP A 26 6.66 -13.51 -5.67
N ARG A 27 5.59 -13.76 -4.94
CA ARG A 27 4.29 -13.18 -5.25
C ARG A 27 4.19 -11.78 -4.67
N ILE A 28 3.99 -10.81 -5.52
CA ILE A 28 3.95 -9.39 -5.15
C ILE A 28 2.62 -8.76 -5.54
N ALA A 29 2.20 -7.76 -4.79
CA ALA A 29 1.03 -6.97 -5.10
C ALA A 29 1.43 -5.72 -5.90
N MET A 30 0.88 -5.57 -7.10
CA MET A 30 0.95 -4.34 -7.90
C MET A 30 -0.38 -3.61 -7.79
N LEU A 31 -0.36 -2.31 -7.46
CA LEU A 31 -1.57 -1.50 -7.32
C LEU A 31 -1.58 -0.34 -8.31
N MET A 32 -2.72 -0.13 -8.92
CA MET A 32 -3.02 1.01 -9.78
C MET A 32 -4.15 1.82 -9.12
N LEU A 33 -3.80 3.03 -8.68
CA LEU A 33 -4.74 3.93 -8.00
C LEU A 33 -5.12 5.08 -8.93
N LYS A 34 -6.36 5.12 -9.36
CA LYS A 34 -6.92 6.23 -10.15
C LYS A 34 -7.64 7.20 -9.21
N ARG A 35 -6.99 8.33 -8.90
CA ARG A 35 -7.44 9.24 -7.83
C ARG A 35 -8.78 9.90 -8.13
N ASP A 36 -8.99 10.35 -9.35
CA ASP A 36 -10.20 11.09 -9.76
C ASP A 36 -11.49 10.28 -9.56
N PHE A 37 -11.35 8.94 -9.60
CA PHE A 37 -12.48 8.02 -9.45
C PHE A 37 -12.43 7.20 -8.16
N GLY A 38 -11.39 7.37 -7.31
CA GLY A 38 -11.17 6.53 -6.13
C GLY A 38 -10.99 5.04 -6.45
N GLU A 39 -10.76 4.70 -7.72
CA GLU A 39 -10.65 3.32 -8.19
C GLU A 39 -9.26 2.77 -7.88
N THR A 40 -9.23 1.63 -7.20
CA THR A 40 -7.99 0.88 -6.96
C THR A 40 -8.09 -0.49 -7.60
N VAL A 41 -7.18 -0.77 -8.52
CA VAL A 41 -7.02 -2.11 -9.11
C VAL A 41 -5.78 -2.75 -8.50
N GLN A 42 -5.94 -3.92 -7.87
CA GLN A 42 -4.83 -4.73 -7.37
C GLN A 42 -4.62 -5.95 -8.27
N ARG A 43 -3.36 -6.29 -8.53
CA ARG A 43 -2.95 -7.53 -9.18
C ARG A 43 -1.84 -8.19 -8.36
N ILE A 44 -2.07 -9.44 -7.94
CA ILE A 44 -1.05 -10.27 -7.31
C ILE A 44 -0.46 -11.17 -8.39
N THR A 45 0.84 -11.13 -8.55
CA THR A 45 1.56 -11.83 -9.61
C THR A 45 2.98 -12.18 -9.16
N SER A 46 3.72 -13.03 -9.89
CA SER A 46 5.15 -13.22 -9.62
C SER A 46 5.96 -11.98 -9.97
N ALA A 47 7.09 -11.78 -9.31
CA ALA A 47 8.00 -10.68 -9.60
C ALA A 47 8.52 -10.77 -11.05
N GLU A 48 8.83 -11.98 -11.54
CA GLU A 48 9.20 -12.22 -12.94
C GLU A 48 8.14 -11.71 -13.91
N LYS A 49 6.86 -12.07 -13.69
CA LYS A 49 5.76 -11.60 -14.55
C LYS A 49 5.55 -10.10 -14.42
N ALA A 50 5.66 -9.54 -13.22
CA ALA A 50 5.55 -8.09 -13.02
C ALA A 50 6.63 -7.32 -13.77
N ALA A 51 7.86 -7.88 -13.85
CA ALA A 51 8.98 -7.30 -14.57
C ALA A 51 8.94 -7.55 -16.10
N SER A 52 8.04 -8.42 -16.61
CA SER A 52 7.97 -8.76 -18.02
C SER A 52 7.62 -7.54 -18.91
N PRO A 53 8.08 -7.50 -20.16
CA PRO A 53 7.80 -6.40 -21.07
C PRO A 53 6.30 -6.14 -21.27
N GLU A 54 5.49 -7.19 -21.32
CA GLU A 54 4.03 -7.12 -21.51
C GLU A 54 3.36 -6.48 -20.29
N PHE A 55 3.72 -6.92 -19.09
CA PHE A 55 3.15 -6.37 -17.86
C PHE A 55 3.60 -4.92 -17.64
N GLN A 56 4.85 -4.60 -17.93
CA GLN A 56 5.38 -3.23 -17.89
C GLN A 56 4.70 -2.32 -18.90
N SER A 57 4.38 -2.82 -20.11
CA SER A 57 3.62 -2.08 -21.11
C SER A 57 2.19 -1.79 -20.63
N TRP A 58 1.56 -2.76 -19.99
CA TRP A 58 0.24 -2.58 -19.37
C TRP A 58 0.26 -1.57 -18.22
N LEU A 59 1.29 -1.59 -17.36
CA LEU A 59 1.46 -0.60 -16.30
C LEU A 59 1.66 0.81 -16.88
N ARG A 60 2.46 0.96 -17.95
CA ARG A 60 2.63 2.25 -18.65
C ARG A 60 1.32 2.77 -19.21
N TYR A 61 0.52 1.90 -19.81
CA TYR A 61 -0.82 2.26 -20.29
C TYR A 61 -1.71 2.74 -19.13
N LYS A 62 -1.74 2.03 -17.99
CA LYS A 62 -2.50 2.43 -16.79
C LYS A 62 -2.02 3.77 -16.22
N ASN A 63 -0.71 3.98 -16.17
CA ASN A 63 -0.14 5.26 -15.72
C ASN A 63 -0.46 6.41 -16.69
N ALA A 64 -0.36 6.20 -18.00
CA ALA A 64 -0.76 7.19 -19.00
C ALA A 64 -2.26 7.53 -18.89
N SER A 65 -3.10 6.55 -18.53
CA SER A 65 -4.54 6.72 -18.31
C SER A 65 -4.90 7.31 -16.93
N GLY A 66 -3.93 7.87 -16.19
CA GLY A 66 -4.15 8.61 -14.95
C GLY A 66 -4.03 7.79 -13.66
N SER A 67 -3.52 6.55 -13.71
CA SER A 67 -3.29 5.76 -12.50
C SER A 67 -1.89 5.97 -11.93
N ASP A 68 -1.78 6.15 -10.62
CA ASP A 68 -0.53 5.97 -9.87
C ASP A 68 -0.17 4.49 -9.77
N ILE A 69 1.12 4.15 -9.87
CA ILE A 69 1.60 2.76 -9.82
C ILE A 69 2.36 2.52 -8.52
N TYR A 70 1.95 1.48 -7.80
CA TYR A 70 2.55 1.08 -6.52
C TYR A 70 2.88 -0.41 -6.49
N ILE A 71 3.80 -0.78 -5.61
CA ILE A 71 4.23 -2.16 -5.32
C ILE A 71 4.18 -2.42 -3.82
N GLY A 72 3.67 -3.59 -3.41
CA GLY A 72 3.80 -4.09 -2.04
C GLY A 72 5.24 -4.53 -1.79
N MET A 73 5.81 -4.11 -0.67
CA MET A 73 7.24 -4.31 -0.42
C MET A 73 7.58 -5.68 0.18
N ASN A 74 6.60 -6.44 0.63
CA ASN A 74 6.83 -7.78 1.17
C ASN A 74 6.08 -8.84 0.33
N PRO A 75 6.69 -10.00 0.05
CA PRO A 75 6.07 -11.06 -0.72
C PRO A 75 4.89 -11.68 0.01
N LEU A 76 3.95 -12.18 -0.77
CA LEU A 76 2.70 -12.75 -0.32
C LEU A 76 2.70 -14.27 -0.46
N LYS A 77 1.96 -14.95 0.39
CA LYS A 77 1.74 -16.40 0.35
C LYS A 77 1.20 -16.84 -1.01
N LYS A 78 1.45 -18.10 -1.35
CA LYS A 78 1.13 -18.66 -2.66
C LYS A 78 -0.36 -18.57 -3.01
N ASP A 79 -1.23 -18.72 -2.05
CA ASP A 79 -2.70 -18.70 -2.16
C ASP A 79 -3.31 -17.32 -1.85
N ALA A 80 -2.50 -16.33 -1.49
CA ALA A 80 -2.98 -15.00 -1.17
C ALA A 80 -3.71 -14.37 -2.36
N SER A 81 -4.91 -13.88 -2.10
CA SER A 81 -5.74 -13.09 -3.03
C SER A 81 -5.82 -11.61 -2.63
N THR A 82 -5.42 -11.31 -1.42
CA THR A 82 -5.39 -9.97 -0.83
C THR A 82 -3.97 -9.62 -0.34
N ARG A 83 -3.83 -8.48 0.31
CA ARG A 83 -2.56 -7.99 0.85
C ARG A 83 -2.77 -7.60 2.31
N THR A 84 -3.27 -8.55 3.10
CA THR A 84 -3.38 -8.38 4.55
C THR A 84 -2.08 -8.82 5.24
N LYS A 85 -1.96 -8.56 6.53
CA LYS A 85 -0.79 -9.00 7.31
C LYS A 85 -0.65 -10.51 7.33
N GLU A 86 -1.77 -11.20 7.36
CA GLU A 86 -1.87 -12.67 7.35
C GLU A 86 -1.43 -13.26 6.01
N ASP A 87 -1.53 -12.47 4.93
CA ASP A 87 -1.13 -12.88 3.57
C ASP A 87 0.37 -12.73 3.32
N ILE A 88 1.11 -12.01 4.18
CA ILE A 88 2.56 -11.84 4.04
C ILE A 88 3.26 -13.19 4.25
N GLU A 89 4.11 -13.58 3.30
CA GLU A 89 4.93 -14.81 3.40
C GLU A 89 6.16 -14.59 4.27
N SER A 90 6.87 -13.50 4.04
CA SER A 90 8.09 -13.14 4.75
C SER A 90 8.34 -11.63 4.70
N ILE A 91 9.12 -11.15 5.65
CA ILE A 91 9.59 -9.76 5.64
C ILE A 91 10.92 -9.72 4.89
N LYS A 92 10.91 -9.09 3.72
CA LYS A 92 12.11 -8.84 2.89
C LYS A 92 12.52 -7.38 2.88
N HIS A 93 11.63 -6.47 3.29
CA HIS A 93 11.91 -5.03 3.28
C HIS A 93 11.32 -4.34 4.50
N VAL A 94 12.07 -3.36 5.00
CA VAL A 94 11.58 -2.28 5.84
C VAL A 94 11.80 -0.95 5.10
N PHE A 95 11.00 0.06 5.41
CA PHE A 95 10.97 1.29 4.64
C PHE A 95 10.58 2.49 5.50
N LEU A 96 10.83 3.69 4.97
CA LEU A 96 10.45 4.94 5.59
C LEU A 96 9.88 5.87 4.53
N ASP A 97 8.70 6.44 4.79
CA ASP A 97 8.05 7.43 3.92
C ASP A 97 8.24 8.82 4.53
N LEU A 98 8.92 9.72 3.80
CA LEU A 98 9.24 11.08 4.20
C LEU A 98 8.40 12.06 3.38
N ASP A 99 7.34 12.56 3.96
CA ASP A 99 6.37 13.45 3.30
C ASP A 99 6.65 14.94 3.49
N GLN A 100 7.47 15.32 4.47
CA GLN A 100 7.84 16.71 4.76
C GLN A 100 9.33 16.80 5.09
N GLY A 101 10.01 17.86 4.59
CA GLY A 101 11.44 18.07 4.85
C GLY A 101 12.34 16.91 4.44
N GLY A 102 11.95 16.20 3.35
CA GLY A 102 12.54 14.92 2.99
C GLY A 102 14.03 14.99 2.71
N SER A 103 14.53 16.07 2.13
CA SER A 103 15.97 16.24 1.87
C SER A 103 16.78 16.34 3.17
N GLU A 104 16.32 17.11 4.15
CA GLU A 104 16.99 17.24 5.45
C GLU A 104 16.93 15.94 6.25
N ALA A 105 15.76 15.29 6.26
CA ALA A 105 15.58 13.98 6.90
C ALA A 105 16.49 12.92 6.28
N LEU A 106 16.64 12.90 4.95
CA LEU A 106 17.52 11.99 4.25
C LEU A 106 18.99 12.17 4.64
N GLU A 107 19.47 13.41 4.74
CA GLU A 107 20.83 13.70 5.21
C GLU A 107 21.01 13.30 6.70
N THR A 108 19.99 13.53 7.52
CA THR A 108 19.98 13.08 8.92
C THR A 108 20.10 11.56 9.01
N ILE A 109 19.38 10.81 8.20
CA ILE A 109 19.42 9.34 8.13
C ILE A 109 20.82 8.88 7.75
N LYS A 110 21.41 9.43 6.69
CA LYS A 110 22.76 9.07 6.21
C LYS A 110 23.84 9.29 7.26
N ASN A 111 23.70 10.33 8.06
CA ASN A 111 24.71 10.74 9.05
C ASN A 111 24.44 10.18 10.45
N SER A 112 23.28 9.57 10.72
CA SER A 112 22.86 9.18 12.06
C SER A 112 23.65 8.03 12.66
N GLY A 113 24.21 7.12 11.84
CA GLY A 113 24.79 5.87 12.28
C GLY A 113 23.82 4.93 13.03
N ALA A 114 22.54 5.31 13.11
CA ALA A 114 21.50 4.54 13.79
C ALA A 114 20.83 3.50 12.90
N VAL A 115 20.92 3.68 11.59
CA VAL A 115 20.42 2.73 10.57
C VAL A 115 21.54 2.47 9.57
N PRO A 116 21.57 1.28 8.94
CA PRO A 116 22.55 0.98 7.91
C PRO A 116 22.28 1.81 6.65
N LYS A 117 23.21 1.80 5.70
CA LYS A 117 23.04 2.46 4.41
C LYS A 117 21.84 1.87 3.68
N PRO A 118 20.84 2.67 3.23
CA PRO A 118 19.66 2.14 2.57
C PRO A 118 20.02 1.44 1.25
N ASN A 119 19.19 0.48 0.83
CA ASN A 119 19.33 -0.13 -0.49
C ASN A 119 18.83 0.81 -1.57
N TYR A 120 17.69 1.45 -1.34
CA TYR A 120 17.11 2.38 -2.28
C TYR A 120 16.63 3.66 -1.61
N VAL A 121 16.83 4.76 -2.33
CA VAL A 121 16.20 6.06 -2.08
C VAL A 121 15.37 6.39 -3.30
N LEU A 122 14.06 6.45 -3.13
CA LEU A 122 13.12 6.85 -4.17
C LEU A 122 12.70 8.29 -3.94
N ASN A 123 12.81 9.13 -4.97
CA ASN A 123 12.19 10.44 -4.98
C ASN A 123 10.79 10.30 -5.59
N SER A 124 9.75 10.41 -4.76
CA SER A 124 8.35 10.15 -5.16
C SER A 124 7.62 11.41 -5.64
N SER A 125 8.10 12.60 -5.22
CA SER A 125 7.69 13.94 -5.65
C SER A 125 8.68 14.96 -5.05
N PRO A 126 8.62 16.24 -5.41
CA PRO A 126 9.51 17.24 -4.81
C PRO A 126 9.51 17.17 -3.29
N GLU A 127 10.70 17.11 -2.69
CA GLU A 127 10.94 17.00 -1.24
C GLU A 127 10.26 15.79 -0.53
N LYS A 128 9.87 14.73 -1.30
CA LYS A 128 9.29 13.52 -0.74
C LYS A 128 10.07 12.29 -1.15
N TYR A 129 10.46 11.51 -0.16
CA TYR A 129 11.30 10.35 -0.36
C TYR A 129 10.71 9.10 0.28
N GLN A 130 10.93 7.97 -0.37
CA GLN A 130 10.67 6.65 0.17
C GLN A 130 12.01 5.92 0.23
N ILE A 131 12.38 5.47 1.41
CA ILE A 131 13.69 4.86 1.67
C ILE A 131 13.46 3.39 1.97
N VAL A 132 14.24 2.50 1.38
CA VAL A 132 14.05 1.04 1.46
C VAL A 132 15.34 0.37 1.90
N TRP A 133 15.22 -0.56 2.84
CA TRP A 133 16.25 -1.49 3.26
C TRP A 133 15.79 -2.93 2.99
N LYS A 134 16.67 -3.73 2.36
CA LYS A 134 16.49 -5.17 2.26
C LYS A 134 16.86 -5.80 3.58
N VAL A 135 16.00 -6.67 4.09
CA VAL A 135 16.21 -7.33 5.39
C VAL A 135 15.98 -8.82 5.30
N ASP A 136 16.55 -9.53 6.25
CA ASP A 136 16.36 -10.96 6.42
C ASP A 136 16.24 -11.33 7.90
N GLY A 137 15.53 -12.43 8.17
CA GLY A 137 15.39 -12.99 9.51
C GLY A 137 14.54 -12.16 10.48
N MET A 138 13.71 -11.23 9.97
CA MET A 138 12.74 -10.48 10.77
C MET A 138 11.34 -11.10 10.70
N ASN A 139 10.65 -11.17 11.82
CA ASN A 139 9.23 -11.44 11.85
C ASN A 139 8.40 -10.14 11.68
N LEU A 140 7.09 -10.28 11.54
CA LEU A 140 6.18 -9.15 11.30
C LEU A 140 6.22 -8.11 12.43
N GLU A 141 6.26 -8.57 13.69
CA GLU A 141 6.25 -7.70 14.86
C GLU A 141 7.54 -6.89 14.97
N GLU A 142 8.68 -7.53 14.77
CA GLU A 142 9.99 -6.88 14.72
C GLU A 142 10.08 -5.83 13.61
N ALA A 143 9.57 -6.16 12.43
CA ALA A 143 9.56 -5.24 11.30
C ALA A 143 8.67 -4.02 11.56
N GLU A 144 7.45 -4.21 12.04
CA GLU A 144 6.56 -3.09 12.35
C GLU A 144 7.07 -2.24 13.51
N GLY A 145 7.62 -2.85 14.57
CA GLY A 145 8.29 -2.12 15.65
C GLY A 145 9.46 -1.27 15.12
N LEU A 146 10.26 -1.81 14.19
CA LEU A 146 11.34 -1.07 13.55
C LEU A 146 10.81 0.08 12.68
N LEU A 147 9.76 -0.14 11.88
CA LEU A 147 9.11 0.90 11.07
C LEU A 147 8.63 2.07 11.95
N HIS A 148 7.99 1.77 13.09
CA HIS A 148 7.56 2.78 14.07
C HIS A 148 8.74 3.54 14.67
N ALA A 149 9.80 2.82 15.09
CA ALA A 149 10.99 3.44 15.64
C ALA A 149 11.70 4.37 14.64
N MET A 150 11.79 3.96 13.37
CA MET A 150 12.35 4.78 12.28
C MET A 150 11.50 6.01 12.01
N ALA A 151 10.16 5.86 11.90
CA ALA A 151 9.26 6.98 11.66
C ALA A 151 9.35 8.02 12.77
N ARG A 152 9.36 7.59 14.03
CA ARG A 152 9.51 8.48 15.20
C ARG A 152 10.85 9.21 15.22
N LYS A 153 11.95 8.51 14.91
CA LYS A 153 13.30 9.07 14.96
C LYS A 153 13.57 10.06 13.83
N PHE A 154 13.10 9.78 12.64
CA PHE A 154 13.46 10.52 11.42
C PHE A 154 12.32 11.35 10.83
N GLY A 155 11.18 11.46 11.52
CA GLY A 155 10.05 12.27 11.07
C GLY A 155 9.30 11.65 9.88
N GLY A 156 9.29 10.31 9.77
CA GLY A 156 8.50 9.60 8.77
C GLY A 156 6.99 9.64 9.07
N ASP A 157 6.18 9.31 8.05
CA ASP A 157 4.73 9.23 8.19
C ASP A 157 4.32 8.09 9.16
N PRO A 158 3.74 8.40 10.34
CA PRO A 158 3.30 7.38 11.29
C PRO A 158 2.23 6.44 10.71
N ALA A 159 1.46 6.89 9.70
CA ALA A 159 0.48 6.06 9.03
C ALA A 159 1.10 5.07 8.03
N ALA A 160 2.40 5.19 7.75
CA ALA A 160 3.12 4.33 6.81
C ALA A 160 4.01 3.29 7.51
N THR A 161 3.64 2.82 8.70
CA THR A 161 4.46 1.94 9.54
C THR A 161 3.97 0.49 9.58
N ASP A 162 3.09 0.08 8.70
CA ASP A 162 2.64 -1.31 8.59
C ASP A 162 3.34 -2.06 7.43
N ALA A 163 3.62 -3.34 7.63
CA ALA A 163 4.36 -4.18 6.67
C ALA A 163 3.59 -4.44 5.35
N THR A 164 2.28 -4.14 5.31
CA THR A 164 1.45 -4.28 4.11
C THR A 164 1.50 -3.04 3.21
N ARG A 165 2.26 -2.01 3.58
CA ARG A 165 2.34 -0.75 2.84
C ARG A 165 2.83 -0.97 1.42
N VAL A 166 2.38 -0.10 0.53
CA VAL A 166 2.85 -0.04 -0.85
C VAL A 166 3.65 1.23 -1.09
N LEU A 167 4.73 1.11 -1.84
CA LEU A 167 5.56 2.22 -2.28
C LEU A 167 5.39 2.47 -3.78
N ARG A 168 5.76 3.66 -4.22
CA ARG A 168 5.72 3.99 -5.65
C ARG A 168 6.76 3.21 -6.42
N VAL A 169 6.43 2.87 -7.66
CA VAL A 169 7.37 2.20 -8.57
C VAL A 169 8.13 3.26 -9.36
N PRO A 170 9.49 3.19 -9.45
CA PRO A 170 10.26 4.12 -10.25
C PRO A 170 9.94 3.99 -11.74
N GLY A 171 10.15 5.08 -12.49
CA GLY A 171 9.90 5.13 -13.93
C GLY A 171 8.44 5.44 -14.31
N PHE A 172 7.54 5.58 -13.33
CA PHE A 172 6.15 5.99 -13.55
C PHE A 172 5.88 7.40 -13.05
N ALA A 173 4.97 8.11 -13.74
CA ALA A 173 4.56 9.44 -13.33
C ALA A 173 3.67 9.39 -12.09
N ASN A 174 3.98 10.25 -11.12
CA ASN A 174 3.11 10.53 -9.99
C ASN A 174 1.95 11.40 -10.45
N LYS A 175 0.73 10.85 -10.43
CA LYS A 175 -0.49 11.52 -10.89
C LYS A 175 -1.18 12.36 -9.80
N LYS A 176 -0.53 12.54 -8.65
CA LYS A 176 -1.06 13.38 -7.56
C LYS A 176 -1.04 14.87 -7.89
N TYR A 177 -0.15 15.30 -8.79
CA TYR A 177 0.07 16.69 -9.14
C TYR A 177 -0.20 16.93 -10.62
N GLU A 178 -0.63 18.14 -10.99
CA GLU A 178 -0.86 18.53 -12.39
C GLU A 178 0.43 18.45 -13.23
N ALA A 179 1.54 18.92 -12.65
CA ALA A 179 2.85 18.73 -13.28
C ALA A 179 3.31 17.29 -13.12
N SER A 180 3.60 16.62 -14.23
CA SER A 180 4.09 15.25 -14.23
C SER A 180 5.45 15.16 -13.53
N PHE A 181 5.52 14.42 -12.44
CA PHE A 181 6.74 14.06 -11.73
C PHE A 181 6.99 12.57 -11.89
N TYR A 182 8.09 12.20 -12.54
CA TYR A 182 8.48 10.78 -12.65
C TYR A 182 9.22 10.33 -11.40
N VAL A 183 8.72 9.27 -10.79
CA VAL A 183 9.36 8.64 -9.64
C VAL A 183 10.72 8.11 -10.05
N GLN A 184 11.75 8.51 -9.32
CA GLN A 184 13.13 8.08 -9.55
C GLN A 184 13.60 7.24 -8.38
N ALA A 185 14.41 6.22 -8.63
CA ALA A 185 15.07 5.43 -7.60
C ALA A 185 16.58 5.48 -7.81
N ARG A 186 17.33 5.60 -6.73
CA ARG A 186 18.77 5.47 -6.70
C ARG A 186 19.14 4.31 -5.79
N ARG A 187 19.91 3.36 -6.30
CA ARG A 187 20.46 2.27 -5.51
C ARG A 187 21.71 2.76 -4.77
N GLU A 188 21.68 2.60 -3.45
CA GLU A 188 22.76 3.03 -2.56
C GLU A 188 23.57 1.84 -2.01
N SER A 189 22.92 0.68 -1.81
CA SER A 189 23.55 -0.54 -1.29
C SER A 189 22.94 -1.79 -1.91
N THR A 190 23.70 -2.89 -1.92
CA THR A 190 23.24 -4.23 -2.30
C THR A 190 23.17 -5.19 -1.12
N GLU A 191 23.53 -4.69 0.07
CA GLU A 191 23.58 -5.49 1.30
C GLU A 191 22.17 -5.89 1.76
N THR A 192 22.09 -7.01 2.49
CA THR A 192 20.90 -7.43 3.23
C THR A 192 21.17 -7.31 4.71
N TYR A 193 20.25 -6.72 5.44
CA TYR A 193 20.42 -6.37 6.84
C TYR A 193 19.58 -7.23 7.77
N HIS A 194 19.99 -7.35 9.01
CA HIS A 194 19.23 -7.96 10.10
C HIS A 194 18.79 -6.90 11.10
N LEU A 195 17.85 -7.23 11.97
CA LEU A 195 17.36 -6.30 13.00
C LEU A 195 18.49 -5.67 13.82
N ARG A 196 19.53 -6.45 14.16
CA ARG A 196 20.71 -5.99 14.93
C ARG A 196 21.52 -4.88 14.26
N ASP A 197 21.38 -4.70 12.96
CA ASP A 197 22.12 -3.68 12.20
C ASP A 197 21.47 -2.29 12.35
N PHE A 198 20.23 -2.28 12.85
CA PHE A 198 19.48 -1.08 13.18
C PHE A 198 19.66 -0.77 14.66
N LYS A 199 20.43 0.26 14.97
CA LYS A 199 20.70 0.70 16.35
C LYS A 199 19.60 1.62 16.87
N LEU A 200 18.37 1.14 16.79
CA LEU A 200 17.17 1.83 17.24
C LEU A 200 16.56 1.12 18.44
N HIS A 201 16.04 1.89 19.39
CA HIS A 201 15.27 1.33 20.48
C HIS A 201 13.84 1.07 19.99
N ILE A 202 13.45 -0.19 19.99
CA ILE A 202 12.10 -0.62 19.68
C ILE A 202 11.37 -0.76 21.01
N ASP A 203 10.44 0.15 21.28
CA ASP A 203 9.64 0.08 22.51
C ASP A 203 8.66 -1.10 22.41
N SER A 204 8.48 -1.79 23.53
CA SER A 204 7.46 -2.86 23.62
C SER A 204 6.02 -2.34 23.39
N GLN A 205 5.82 -1.02 23.49
CA GLN A 205 4.54 -0.36 23.20
C GLN A 205 4.31 -0.15 21.68
N ASP A 206 5.36 -0.24 20.87
CA ASP A 206 5.28 -0.16 19.40
C ASP A 206 4.87 -1.49 18.77
N SER A 207 4.82 -2.58 19.55
CA SER A 207 4.37 -3.88 19.07
C SER A 207 2.86 -3.85 18.77
N PRO A 208 2.43 -4.34 17.60
CA PRO A 208 1.02 -4.48 17.25
C PRO A 208 0.22 -5.29 18.29
N CYS A 209 0.86 -6.27 18.94
CA CYS A 209 0.26 -7.07 20.00
C CYS A 209 -0.11 -6.25 21.24
N TYR A 210 0.68 -5.24 21.58
CA TYR A 210 0.36 -4.37 22.74
C TYR A 210 -0.89 -3.54 22.47
N ASN A 211 -1.04 -3.00 21.28
CA ASN A 211 -2.23 -2.24 20.87
C ASN A 211 -3.47 -3.13 20.76
N TYR A 212 -3.32 -4.37 20.30
CA TYR A 212 -4.42 -5.35 20.25
C TYR A 212 -4.89 -5.75 21.65
N ASN A 213 -3.95 -6.05 22.56
CA ASN A 213 -4.29 -6.43 23.96
C ASN A 213 -4.89 -5.27 24.76
N ASN A 214 -4.47 -4.02 24.52
CA ASN A 214 -5.11 -2.85 25.11
C ASN A 214 -6.48 -2.56 24.49
N ARG A 215 -6.69 -2.88 23.21
CA ARG A 215 -7.99 -2.82 22.55
C ARG A 215 -8.93 -3.89 23.14
N ALA A 216 -8.45 -5.14 23.31
CA ALA A 216 -9.21 -6.22 23.91
C ALA A 216 -9.57 -5.97 25.39
N LYS A 217 -8.69 -5.29 26.19
CA LYS A 217 -9.02 -4.87 27.55
C LYS A 217 -10.02 -3.71 27.64
N ARG A 218 -10.20 -2.94 26.55
CA ARG A 218 -11.23 -1.88 26.44
C ARG A 218 -12.56 -2.41 25.92
N GLU A 219 -12.62 -3.60 25.35
CA GLU A 219 -13.84 -4.22 24.79
C GLU A 219 -14.77 -4.86 25.82
N SER A 220 -14.47 -4.77 27.12
CA SER A 220 -15.41 -5.17 28.19
C SER A 220 -16.45 -4.09 28.54
N SER A 221 -16.59 -3.05 27.74
CA SER A 221 -17.69 -2.07 27.82
C SER A 221 -18.40 -1.99 26.47
N PRO A 222 -19.74 -2.13 26.43
CA PRO A 222 -20.50 -2.07 25.19
C PRO A 222 -20.73 -0.64 24.75
N ARG A 223 -19.72 0.02 24.18
CA ARG A 223 -19.86 1.23 23.34
C ARG A 223 -18.68 1.30 22.38
N THR A 224 -18.96 1.03 21.13
CA THR A 224 -18.09 1.17 19.97
C THR A 224 -17.52 2.60 19.87
N ASN A 225 -16.29 2.83 20.32
CA ASN A 225 -15.56 4.04 19.99
C ASN A 225 -14.97 3.88 18.58
N LEU A 226 -15.82 4.01 17.56
CA LEU A 226 -15.39 4.17 16.17
C LEU A 226 -14.52 5.44 16.07
N SER A 227 -13.42 5.38 15.31
CA SER A 227 -12.67 6.57 14.98
C SER A 227 -13.58 7.56 14.22
N GLN A 228 -13.22 8.84 14.22
CA GLN A 228 -13.99 9.85 13.50
C GLN A 228 -14.12 9.53 12.01
N SER A 229 -13.07 8.97 11.39
CA SER A 229 -13.11 8.55 9.99
C SER A 229 -14.04 7.36 9.75
N GLU A 230 -14.15 6.43 10.70
CA GLU A 230 -15.12 5.32 10.64
C GLU A 230 -16.56 5.82 10.83
N HIS A 231 -16.77 6.83 11.68
CA HIS A 231 -18.07 7.47 11.82
C HIS A 231 -18.52 8.16 10.51
N ASP A 232 -17.61 8.92 9.88
CA ASP A 232 -17.92 9.60 8.61
C ASP A 232 -18.21 8.62 7.49
N TRP A 233 -17.44 7.53 7.43
CA TRP A 233 -17.65 6.48 6.45
C TRP A 233 -18.95 5.71 6.68
N ALA A 234 -19.28 5.36 7.93
CA ALA A 234 -20.55 4.72 8.27
C ALA A 234 -21.75 5.66 8.01
N PHE A 235 -21.58 6.98 8.22
CA PHE A 235 -22.57 7.99 7.87
C PHE A 235 -22.78 8.05 6.35
N ALA A 236 -21.70 8.15 5.55
CA ALA A 236 -21.76 8.17 4.11
C ALA A 236 -22.49 6.94 3.54
N LYS A 237 -22.12 5.73 4.01
CA LYS A 237 -22.79 4.49 3.57
C LYS A 237 -24.29 4.48 3.86
N ARG A 238 -24.70 4.89 5.06
CA ARG A 238 -26.13 4.93 5.43
C ARG A 238 -26.90 5.99 4.64
N ALA A 239 -26.32 7.17 4.43
CA ALA A 239 -26.93 8.25 3.67
C ALA A 239 -27.14 7.85 2.20
N LEU A 240 -26.10 7.34 1.56
CA LEU A 240 -26.15 6.88 0.17
C LEU A 240 -27.08 5.68 -0.04
N ALA A 241 -27.14 4.74 0.93
CA ALA A 241 -28.05 3.61 0.87
C ALA A 241 -29.54 4.03 0.97
N ARG A 242 -29.82 5.17 1.59
CA ARG A 242 -31.16 5.78 1.62
C ARG A 242 -31.52 6.57 0.37
N GLY A 243 -30.54 6.82 -0.50
CA GLY A 243 -30.71 7.62 -1.71
C GLY A 243 -30.43 9.11 -1.54
N ASP A 244 -29.77 9.52 -0.46
CA ASP A 244 -29.35 10.92 -0.26
C ASP A 244 -28.39 11.34 -1.38
N ASP A 245 -28.45 12.62 -1.81
CA ASP A 245 -27.57 13.15 -2.84
C ASP A 245 -26.10 13.10 -2.38
N PRO A 246 -25.18 12.50 -3.17
CA PRO A 246 -23.77 12.44 -2.85
C PRO A 246 -23.11 13.79 -2.54
N GLU A 247 -23.48 14.86 -3.25
CA GLU A 247 -22.92 16.20 -3.02
C GLU A 247 -23.39 16.78 -1.69
N GLU A 248 -24.63 16.53 -1.27
CA GLU A 248 -25.11 16.92 0.07
C GLU A 248 -24.36 16.16 1.17
N VAL A 249 -24.10 14.86 0.98
CA VAL A 249 -23.35 14.04 1.94
C VAL A 249 -21.91 14.55 2.05
N ILE A 250 -21.27 14.91 0.92
CA ILE A 250 -19.95 15.55 0.89
C ILE A 250 -19.96 16.85 1.69
N MET A 251 -20.91 17.75 1.44
CA MET A 251 -20.99 19.02 2.16
C MET A 251 -21.13 18.85 3.66
N ARG A 252 -21.96 17.92 4.12
CA ARG A 252 -22.16 17.63 5.55
C ARG A 252 -20.88 17.12 6.22
N ILE A 253 -20.17 16.19 5.57
CA ILE A 253 -18.90 15.68 6.10
C ILE A 253 -17.85 16.79 6.12
N ALA A 254 -17.73 17.58 5.05
CA ALA A 254 -16.78 18.67 4.96
C ALA A 254 -17.01 19.74 6.04
N GLN A 255 -18.26 20.12 6.28
CA GLN A 255 -18.62 21.05 7.35
C GLN A 255 -18.25 20.53 8.73
N ASN A 256 -18.55 19.25 9.01
CA ASN A 256 -18.21 18.61 10.30
C ASN A 256 -16.69 18.47 10.53
N ARG A 257 -15.88 18.54 9.47
CA ARG A 257 -14.42 18.42 9.51
C ARG A 257 -13.69 19.73 9.25
N ALA A 258 -14.44 20.83 9.14
CA ALA A 258 -13.86 22.17 9.05
C ALA A 258 -12.99 22.46 10.29
N GLY A 259 -11.71 22.77 10.08
CA GLY A 259 -10.73 22.98 11.16
C GLY A 259 -10.03 21.72 11.68
N GLU A 260 -10.51 20.51 11.37
CA GLU A 260 -9.86 19.26 11.79
C GLU A 260 -9.02 18.63 10.66
N LYS A 261 -9.36 18.88 9.42
CA LYS A 261 -8.65 18.37 8.24
C LYS A 261 -8.05 19.54 7.45
N ALA A 262 -6.85 19.33 6.91
CA ALA A 262 -6.19 20.35 6.07
C ALA A 262 -7.01 20.68 4.81
N ASP A 263 -7.69 19.68 4.23
CA ASP A 263 -8.65 19.84 3.15
C ASP A 263 -9.91 19.00 3.46
N PRO A 264 -10.92 19.62 4.13
CA PRO A 264 -12.16 18.94 4.46
C PRO A 264 -12.97 18.49 3.25
N GLN A 265 -12.95 19.27 2.16
CA GLN A 265 -13.68 18.97 0.92
C GLN A 265 -13.09 17.74 0.23
N TYR A 266 -11.80 17.68 0.08
CA TYR A 266 -11.11 16.51 -0.49
C TYR A 266 -11.34 15.25 0.36
N TYR A 267 -11.21 15.37 1.68
CA TYR A 267 -11.49 14.28 2.61
C TYR A 267 -12.91 13.74 2.47
N ALA A 268 -13.91 14.62 2.43
CA ALA A 268 -15.32 14.26 2.31
C ALA A 268 -15.61 13.56 0.97
N ARG A 269 -15.11 14.10 -0.15
CA ARG A 269 -15.23 13.49 -1.48
C ARG A 269 -14.65 12.08 -1.52
N LEU A 270 -13.45 11.89 -0.97
CA LEU A 270 -12.81 10.57 -0.91
C LEU A 270 -13.64 9.57 -0.10
N THR A 271 -14.20 10.00 1.04
CA THR A 271 -15.03 9.17 1.92
C THR A 271 -16.31 8.72 1.22
N VAL A 272 -17.01 9.65 0.56
CA VAL A 272 -18.27 9.39 -0.17
C VAL A 272 -18.02 8.49 -1.40
N THR A 273 -16.96 8.75 -2.18
CA THR A 273 -16.61 7.93 -3.35
C THR A 273 -16.30 6.47 -2.95
N LYS A 274 -15.58 6.26 -1.86
CA LYS A 274 -15.32 4.91 -1.33
C LYS A 274 -16.62 4.21 -0.90
N ALA A 275 -17.51 4.92 -0.21
CA ALA A 275 -18.80 4.38 0.22
C ALA A 275 -19.68 3.98 -0.98
N GLN A 276 -19.74 4.81 -2.05
CA GLN A 276 -20.46 4.50 -3.29
C GLN A 276 -19.89 3.24 -3.99
N GLY A 277 -18.56 3.12 -4.06
CA GLY A 277 -17.90 1.97 -4.67
C GLY A 277 -18.22 0.66 -3.96
N GLU A 278 -18.36 0.68 -2.64
CA GLU A 278 -18.75 -0.50 -1.87
C GLU A 278 -20.22 -0.87 -2.06
N LEU A 279 -21.13 0.12 -2.04
CA LEU A 279 -22.55 -0.13 -2.28
C LEU A 279 -22.83 -0.70 -3.68
N ARG A 280 -22.12 -0.23 -4.71
CA ARG A 280 -22.19 -0.80 -6.07
C ARG A 280 -21.71 -2.26 -6.11
N ARG A 281 -20.63 -2.60 -5.41
CA ARG A 281 -20.15 -3.99 -5.32
C ARG A 281 -21.20 -4.91 -4.69
N ILE A 282 -21.81 -4.49 -3.59
CA ILE A 282 -22.88 -5.27 -2.92
C ILE A 282 -24.07 -5.48 -3.87
N ALA A 283 -24.48 -4.47 -4.63
CA ALA A 283 -25.58 -4.56 -5.59
C ALA A 283 -25.28 -5.54 -6.76
N THR A 284 -24.01 -5.59 -7.25
CA THR A 284 -23.61 -6.50 -8.32
C THR A 284 -23.46 -7.96 -7.87
N PHE A 285 -23.09 -8.21 -6.61
CA PHE A 285 -23.05 -9.57 -6.06
C PHE A 285 -24.44 -10.12 -5.71
N GLY A 286 -25.40 -9.25 -5.36
CA GLY A 286 -26.79 -9.67 -5.06
C GLY A 286 -27.62 -10.00 -6.28
N SER A 287 -27.23 -9.63 -7.50
CA SER A 287 -27.95 -9.89 -8.74
C SER A 287 -27.52 -11.17 -9.48
N ASN A 288 -26.43 -11.81 -9.07
CA ASN A 288 -25.93 -13.03 -9.72
C ASN A 288 -26.41 -14.35 -9.09
N ASP A 289 -27.19 -14.31 -7.99
CA ASP A 289 -27.66 -15.51 -7.31
C ASP A 289 -29.07 -15.97 -7.76
N SER A 290 -29.62 -15.37 -8.83
CA SER A 290 -30.98 -15.65 -9.31
C SER A 290 -31.05 -16.38 -10.66
N GLN A 291 -29.95 -16.91 -11.18
CA GLN A 291 -29.95 -17.77 -12.39
C GLN A 291 -29.17 -19.06 -12.15
N LEU A 292 -29.82 -20.00 -11.47
CA LEU A 292 -29.48 -21.42 -11.60
C LEU A 292 -30.07 -21.90 -12.94
N PRO A 293 -29.32 -22.51 -13.85
CA PRO A 293 -29.89 -23.19 -15.01
C PRO A 293 -30.65 -24.44 -14.53
N GLU A 294 -31.92 -24.56 -14.94
CA GLU A 294 -32.69 -25.77 -14.78
C GLU A 294 -31.95 -26.94 -15.45
N GLY A 295 -31.75 -28.02 -14.68
CA GLY A 295 -31.03 -29.18 -15.09
C GLY A 295 -31.76 -29.96 -16.19
N ASP A 296 -31.04 -30.22 -17.27
CA ASP A 296 -31.39 -31.27 -18.25
C ASP A 296 -31.40 -32.61 -17.55
N GLN A 297 -32.59 -33.29 -17.61
CA GLN A 297 -32.71 -34.67 -17.19
C GLN A 297 -32.18 -35.58 -18.31
N PRO A 298 -31.40 -36.62 -18.00
CA PRO A 298 -30.97 -37.58 -19.03
C PRO A 298 -32.13 -38.50 -19.44
N GLU A 299 -32.41 -38.57 -20.77
CA GLU A 299 -33.31 -39.56 -21.37
C GLU A 299 -32.76 -40.97 -21.15
N GLU A 300 -33.58 -41.83 -20.57
CA GLU A 300 -33.36 -43.28 -20.52
C GLU A 300 -33.47 -43.90 -21.91
N GLY A 301 -32.32 -44.19 -22.50
CA GLY A 301 -32.23 -44.99 -23.74
C GLY A 301 -32.49 -46.47 -23.47
N ARG A 302 -33.64 -47.00 -23.93
CA ARG A 302 -33.92 -48.44 -24.03
C ARG A 302 -32.87 -49.12 -24.91
N ARG A 303 -32.20 -50.13 -24.35
CA ARG A 303 -31.46 -51.14 -25.14
C ARG A 303 -32.41 -52.24 -25.56
N GLU A 304 -32.62 -52.45 -26.86
CA GLU A 304 -33.01 -53.70 -27.45
C GLU A 304 -31.75 -54.45 -27.90
N ILE A 305 -31.74 -55.75 -27.53
CA ILE A 305 -30.75 -56.72 -27.97
C ILE A 305 -31.50 -57.68 -28.98
N PRO A 306 -30.80 -58.10 -30.02
CA PRO A 306 -30.58 -59.52 -30.20
C PRO A 306 -29.15 -59.96 -30.09
#